data_571b84a3d61ec1a0cb77e1dadd9cc299
#
_entry.id   571b84a3d61ec1a0cb77e1dadd9cc299
#
_cell.length_a   1.000
_cell.length_b   1.000
_cell.length_c   1.000
_cell.angle_alpha   90.00
_cell.angle_beta   90.00
_cell.angle_gamma   90.00
#
_symmetry.space_group_name_H-M   'P 1'
#
loop_
_entity.id
_entity.type
_entity.pdbx_description
1 polymer ?
#
loop_
_entity_poly.entity_id
_entity_poly.type
_entity_poly.pdbx_seq_one_letter_code
_entity_poly.pdbx_strand_id
1 'polypeptide(L)'
;DMLQGNKSISEMIELCQKKSAAVSDLLSQNQLKAVEEVKQLEKSYRTVMLFYKNTDSDKIKNISIVNASMEQLTDLDNSFFIDAIADELRANYDRLDLRTNYSLLVIPGYLGSNKVIEKWAKIAHDNKVMIYTDFADLEKPDDVIEMFFDSNLSGGDVYKSNVCMACNYLVGRGRYAELGETEDLLIPPSAALAGSVYKTVMAQVTAGKKYGSMSEVDGVAFNLKKSEISELEKIGLIPMVKEYGKVMAFSAKTLFNGDNLGLQTYSVVRVFDWVTKVLMDFLNRRAFENWNSKAERDLRGQISKFLDSIQGP
;
A
#
# COMPACT_ATOMS: atom_id res chain seq x y z
N ASP A 1 -48.80 -25.54 9.34
CA ASP A 1 -48.34 -26.37 10.49
C ASP A 1 -48.86 -25.93 11.87
N MET A 2 -49.32 -24.67 12.04
CA MET A 2 -49.87 -24.19 13.32
C MET A 2 -51.28 -24.72 13.61
N LEU A 3 -51.98 -25.19 12.62
CA LEU A 3 -53.37 -25.68 12.73
C LEU A 3 -53.50 -27.21 12.74
N GLN A 4 -52.42 -27.95 12.62
CA GLN A 4 -52.41 -29.41 12.69
C GLN A 4 -51.97 -29.88 14.08
N GLY A 5 -52.92 -30.11 14.95
CA GLY A 5 -52.74 -30.70 16.28
C GLY A 5 -53.55 -30.00 17.38
N ASN A 6 -54.06 -30.75 18.33
CA ASN A 6 -54.79 -30.25 19.51
C ASN A 6 -53.87 -29.50 20.46
N LYS A 7 -53.37 -28.32 20.08
CA LYS A 7 -52.57 -27.44 20.98
C LYS A 7 -53.51 -26.51 21.75
N SER A 8 -53.23 -26.29 23.01
CA SER A 8 -53.90 -25.28 23.81
C SER A 8 -53.59 -23.86 23.28
N ILE A 9 -54.49 -22.92 23.57
CA ILE A 9 -54.27 -21.50 23.19
C ILE A 9 -52.95 -20.96 23.74
N SER A 10 -52.60 -21.35 24.97
CA SER A 10 -51.32 -20.96 25.61
C SER A 10 -50.09 -21.47 24.85
N GLU A 11 -50.13 -22.73 24.39
CA GLU A 11 -49.02 -23.30 23.60
C GLU A 11 -48.89 -22.62 22.21
N MET A 12 -50.02 -22.22 21.64
CA MET A 12 -50.02 -21.47 20.36
C MET A 12 -49.42 -20.08 20.51
N ILE A 13 -49.77 -19.39 21.64
CA ILE A 13 -49.18 -18.05 21.97
C ILE A 13 -47.67 -18.17 22.16
N GLU A 14 -47.23 -19.15 22.96
CA GLU A 14 -45.79 -19.38 23.20
C GLU A 14 -45.04 -19.70 21.91
N LEU A 15 -45.62 -20.51 21.00
CA LEU A 15 -45.00 -20.83 19.73
C LEU A 15 -44.92 -19.58 18.81
N CYS A 16 -45.95 -18.73 18.81
CA CYS A 16 -45.95 -17.48 18.07
C CYS A 16 -44.88 -16.53 18.60
N GLN A 17 -44.74 -16.42 19.88
CA GLN A 17 -43.69 -15.59 20.52
C GLN A 17 -42.28 -16.07 20.17
N LYS A 18 -42.03 -17.38 20.29
CA LYS A 18 -40.75 -18.00 19.88
C LYS A 18 -40.41 -17.75 18.40
N LYS A 19 -41.39 -17.93 17.50
CA LYS A 19 -41.20 -17.69 16.08
C LYS A 19 -40.96 -16.19 15.78
N SER A 20 -41.69 -15.30 16.45
CA SER A 20 -41.52 -13.86 16.29
C SER A 20 -40.12 -13.42 16.76
N ALA A 21 -39.62 -13.93 17.90
CA ALA A 21 -38.27 -13.66 18.40
C ALA A 21 -37.23 -14.18 17.39
N ALA A 22 -37.37 -15.41 16.89
CA ALA A 22 -36.43 -15.98 15.91
C ALA A 22 -36.38 -15.17 14.59
N VAL A 23 -37.51 -14.68 14.12
CA VAL A 23 -37.57 -13.81 12.92
C VAL A 23 -36.91 -12.47 13.20
N SER A 24 -37.13 -11.88 14.37
CA SER A 24 -36.48 -10.62 14.78
C SER A 24 -34.97 -10.76 14.86
N ASP A 25 -34.47 -11.84 15.45
CA ASP A 25 -33.03 -12.13 15.54
C ASP A 25 -32.40 -12.30 14.14
N LEU A 26 -33.10 -13.04 13.25
CA LEU A 26 -32.64 -13.26 11.88
C LEU A 26 -32.58 -11.94 11.09
N LEU A 27 -33.57 -11.08 11.27
CA LEU A 27 -33.61 -9.76 10.64
C LEU A 27 -32.45 -8.89 11.12
N SER A 28 -32.22 -8.85 12.43
CA SER A 28 -31.11 -8.10 13.02
C SER A 28 -29.76 -8.59 12.52
N GLN A 29 -29.55 -9.89 12.46
CA GLN A 29 -28.32 -10.48 11.91
C GLN A 29 -28.10 -10.12 10.44
N ASN A 30 -29.16 -10.17 9.62
CA ASN A 30 -29.06 -9.80 8.21
C ASN A 30 -28.79 -8.29 8.01
N GLN A 31 -29.36 -7.44 8.86
CA GLN A 31 -29.07 -6.01 8.84
C GLN A 31 -27.61 -5.74 9.20
N LEU A 32 -27.06 -6.37 10.22
CA LEU A 32 -25.64 -6.23 10.60
C LEU A 32 -24.71 -6.70 9.47
N LYS A 33 -25.02 -7.81 8.81
CA LYS A 33 -24.24 -8.28 7.65
C LYS A 33 -24.28 -7.28 6.49
N ALA A 34 -25.45 -6.74 6.17
CA ALA A 34 -25.59 -5.75 5.11
C ALA A 34 -24.80 -4.47 5.42
N VAL A 35 -24.81 -3.99 6.67
CA VAL A 35 -24.03 -2.84 7.10
C VAL A 35 -22.54 -3.11 6.96
N GLU A 36 -22.06 -4.29 7.35
CA GLU A 36 -20.65 -4.66 7.23
C GLU A 36 -20.21 -4.77 5.76
N GLU A 37 -21.01 -5.38 4.89
CA GLU A 37 -20.71 -5.45 3.44
C GLU A 37 -20.62 -4.05 2.81
N VAL A 38 -21.54 -3.15 3.15
CA VAL A 38 -21.50 -1.75 2.67
C VAL A 38 -20.26 -1.03 3.19
N LYS A 39 -19.89 -1.25 4.46
CA LYS A 39 -18.66 -0.68 5.05
C LYS A 39 -17.40 -1.14 4.32
N GLN A 40 -17.31 -2.42 3.96
CA GLN A 40 -16.16 -2.95 3.19
C GLN A 40 -16.10 -2.36 1.76
N LEU A 41 -17.23 -2.21 1.10
CA LEU A 41 -17.30 -1.53 -0.21
C LEU A 41 -16.87 -0.06 -0.11
N GLU A 42 -17.33 0.65 0.93
CA GLU A 42 -16.93 2.02 1.20
C GLU A 42 -15.43 2.12 1.47
N LYS A 43 -14.87 1.20 2.27
CA LYS A 43 -13.43 1.13 2.55
C LYS A 43 -12.63 0.98 1.24
N SER A 44 -13.04 0.07 0.37
CA SER A 44 -12.40 -0.16 -0.93
C SER A 44 -12.48 1.07 -1.83
N TYR A 45 -13.65 1.69 -1.94
CA TYR A 45 -13.86 2.91 -2.71
C TYR A 45 -12.98 4.06 -2.21
N ARG A 46 -12.98 4.33 -0.89
CA ARG A 46 -12.18 5.39 -0.29
C ARG A 46 -10.69 5.14 -0.44
N THR A 47 -10.25 3.89 -0.36
CA THR A 47 -8.84 3.51 -0.58
C THR A 47 -8.37 3.92 -1.98
N VAL A 48 -9.15 3.61 -3.02
CA VAL A 48 -8.84 4.03 -4.39
C VAL A 48 -8.92 5.55 -4.54
N MET A 49 -9.97 6.17 -3.98
CA MET A 49 -10.15 7.63 -4.05
C MET A 49 -9.02 8.39 -3.36
N LEU A 50 -8.45 7.87 -2.26
CA LEU A 50 -7.33 8.51 -1.57
C LEU A 50 -6.08 8.61 -2.46
N PHE A 51 -5.82 7.64 -3.33
CA PHE A 51 -4.77 7.78 -4.33
C PHE A 51 -5.02 9.00 -5.23
N TYR A 52 -6.20 9.08 -5.84
CA TYR A 52 -6.54 10.16 -6.78
C TYR A 52 -6.62 11.55 -6.12
N LYS A 53 -7.09 11.63 -4.87
CA LYS A 53 -7.19 12.89 -4.12
C LYS A 53 -5.84 13.41 -3.63
N ASN A 54 -4.83 12.56 -3.56
CA ASN A 54 -3.49 12.91 -3.11
C ASN A 54 -2.48 13.03 -4.24
N THR A 55 -2.89 12.82 -5.49
CA THR A 55 -2.04 13.00 -6.68
C THR A 55 -2.57 14.09 -7.60
N ASP A 56 -1.77 14.48 -8.59
CA ASP A 56 -2.20 15.38 -9.68
C ASP A 56 -2.82 14.52 -10.78
N SER A 57 -4.14 14.52 -10.90
CA SER A 57 -4.89 13.69 -11.86
C SER A 57 -4.40 13.84 -13.29
N ASP A 58 -3.99 15.04 -13.68
CA ASP A 58 -3.51 15.36 -15.04
C ASP A 58 -2.17 14.69 -15.37
N LYS A 59 -1.44 14.23 -14.36
CA LYS A 59 -0.14 13.56 -14.49
C LYS A 59 -0.25 12.05 -14.52
N ILE A 60 -1.44 11.49 -14.22
CA ILE A 60 -1.62 10.04 -14.18
C ILE A 60 -1.55 9.47 -15.60
N LYS A 61 -0.60 8.56 -15.81
CA LYS A 61 -0.44 7.80 -17.03
C LYS A 61 -0.26 6.33 -16.70
N ASN A 62 -0.85 5.47 -17.51
CA ASN A 62 -0.66 4.02 -17.40
C ASN A 62 -0.98 3.45 -16.01
N ILE A 63 -2.16 3.77 -15.48
CA ILE A 63 -2.66 3.15 -14.27
C ILE A 63 -3.47 1.91 -14.62
N SER A 64 -3.20 0.80 -13.92
CA SER A 64 -4.01 -0.42 -13.94
C SER A 64 -4.54 -0.69 -12.55
N ILE A 65 -5.83 -0.95 -12.43
CA ILE A 65 -6.48 -1.29 -11.17
C ILE A 65 -6.99 -2.72 -11.30
N VAL A 66 -6.57 -3.57 -10.37
CA VAL A 66 -6.97 -4.97 -10.31
C VAL A 66 -7.68 -5.20 -8.98
N ASN A 67 -8.86 -5.81 -9.04
CA ASN A 67 -9.56 -6.25 -7.85
C ASN A 67 -9.06 -7.64 -7.44
N ALA A 68 -8.54 -7.75 -6.23
CA ALA A 68 -7.99 -8.99 -5.69
C ALA A 68 -8.44 -9.18 -4.24
N SER A 69 -8.69 -10.43 -3.86
CA SER A 69 -8.88 -10.78 -2.46
C SER A 69 -7.54 -10.88 -1.73
N MET A 70 -7.55 -10.73 -0.41
CA MET A 70 -6.34 -10.92 0.40
C MET A 70 -5.79 -12.34 0.23
N GLU A 71 -6.65 -13.35 0.10
CA GLU A 71 -6.26 -14.73 -0.16
C GLU A 71 -5.44 -14.86 -1.46
N GLN A 72 -5.90 -14.26 -2.56
CA GLN A 72 -5.16 -14.27 -3.83
C GLN A 72 -3.79 -13.59 -3.74
N LEU A 73 -3.66 -12.57 -2.89
CA LEU A 73 -2.40 -11.82 -2.69
C LEU A 73 -1.41 -12.56 -1.78
N THR A 74 -1.87 -13.50 -0.96
CA THR A 74 -1.07 -14.14 0.10
C THR A 74 -0.87 -15.64 -0.07
N ASP A 75 -1.61 -16.28 -0.98
CA ASP A 75 -1.51 -17.72 -1.23
C ASP A 75 -0.22 -18.04 -2.01
N LEU A 76 0.76 -18.58 -1.30
CA LEU A 76 2.03 -19.00 -1.89
C LEU A 76 1.99 -20.43 -2.44
N ASP A 77 1.03 -21.25 -1.99
CA ASP A 77 0.86 -22.64 -2.44
C ASP A 77 0.17 -22.66 -3.82
N ASN A 78 -0.77 -21.72 -4.03
CA ASN A 78 -1.39 -21.49 -5.33
C ASN A 78 -1.12 -20.05 -5.80
N SER A 79 0.12 -19.77 -6.15
CA SER A 79 0.61 -18.42 -6.47
C SER A 79 0.17 -17.87 -7.84
N PHE A 80 -0.79 -18.53 -8.51
CA PHE A 80 -1.20 -18.17 -9.87
C PHE A 80 -1.50 -16.67 -10.07
N PHE A 81 -2.20 -16.05 -9.11
CA PHE A 81 -2.50 -14.62 -9.18
C PHE A 81 -1.22 -13.77 -9.03
N ILE A 82 -0.39 -14.09 -8.04
CA ILE A 82 0.89 -13.38 -7.81
C ILE A 82 1.80 -13.50 -9.03
N ASP A 83 1.89 -14.68 -9.61
CA ASP A 83 2.72 -14.94 -10.78
C ASP A 83 2.17 -14.24 -12.04
N ALA A 84 0.84 -14.14 -12.20
CA ALA A 84 0.22 -13.36 -13.28
C ALA A 84 0.55 -11.86 -13.18
N ILE A 85 0.54 -11.28 -11.98
CA ILE A 85 0.98 -9.89 -11.78
C ILE A 85 2.49 -9.75 -12.04
N ALA A 86 3.29 -10.71 -11.60
CA ALA A 86 4.74 -10.72 -11.87
C ALA A 86 5.04 -10.75 -13.37
N ASP A 87 4.32 -11.57 -14.13
CA ASP A 87 4.47 -11.67 -15.59
C ASP A 87 4.05 -10.37 -16.30
N GLU A 88 2.98 -9.71 -15.84
CA GLU A 88 2.57 -8.40 -16.37
C GLU A 88 3.65 -7.32 -16.09
N LEU A 89 4.20 -7.28 -14.88
CA LEU A 89 5.28 -6.35 -14.53
C LEU A 89 6.53 -6.62 -15.35
N ARG A 90 6.88 -7.90 -15.55
CA ARG A 90 8.01 -8.30 -16.39
C ARG A 90 7.79 -7.91 -17.84
N ALA A 91 6.62 -8.23 -18.41
CA ALA A 91 6.27 -7.85 -19.78
C ALA A 91 6.28 -6.33 -19.99
N ASN A 92 5.92 -5.57 -18.96
CA ASN A 92 6.01 -4.12 -19.00
C ASN A 92 7.46 -3.63 -18.92
N TYR A 93 8.29 -4.25 -18.08
CA TYR A 93 9.71 -3.89 -17.93
C TYR A 93 10.56 -4.30 -19.13
N ASP A 94 10.24 -5.40 -19.81
CA ASP A 94 10.96 -5.92 -20.98
C ASP A 94 10.70 -5.12 -22.28
N ARG A 95 9.87 -4.07 -22.22
CA ARG A 95 9.65 -3.18 -23.38
C ARG A 95 10.91 -2.40 -23.73
N LEU A 96 11.15 -2.19 -25.01
CA LEU A 96 12.28 -1.38 -25.46
C LEU A 96 12.15 0.11 -25.06
N ASP A 97 10.94 0.65 -25.04
CA ASP A 97 10.64 2.00 -24.54
C ASP A 97 10.20 1.94 -23.08
N LEU A 98 11.10 2.27 -22.18
CA LEU A 98 10.89 2.20 -20.74
C LEU A 98 10.21 3.45 -20.13
N ARG A 99 9.85 4.45 -20.93
CA ARG A 99 9.22 5.68 -20.43
C ARG A 99 7.82 5.49 -19.89
N THR A 100 7.15 4.43 -20.30
CA THR A 100 5.79 4.10 -19.89
C THR A 100 5.72 2.95 -18.89
N ASN A 101 6.87 2.56 -18.32
CA ASN A 101 6.92 1.46 -17.35
C ASN A 101 6.28 1.85 -16.04
N TYR A 102 5.68 0.84 -15.37
CA TYR A 102 5.21 1.00 -14.02
C TYR A 102 6.37 1.36 -13.09
N SER A 103 6.14 2.31 -12.19
CA SER A 103 7.10 2.72 -11.18
C SER A 103 6.65 2.40 -9.75
N LEU A 104 5.34 2.25 -9.55
CA LEU A 104 4.72 1.96 -8.27
C LEU A 104 3.82 0.73 -8.39
N LEU A 105 3.83 -0.11 -7.35
CA LEU A 105 2.87 -1.17 -7.11
C LEU A 105 2.23 -0.91 -5.74
N VAL A 106 0.93 -0.66 -5.72
CA VAL A 106 0.21 -0.33 -4.49
C VAL A 106 -0.65 -1.52 -4.08
N ILE A 107 -0.38 -2.07 -2.92
CA ILE A 107 -1.10 -3.21 -2.36
C ILE A 107 -1.63 -2.79 -0.98
N PRO A 108 -2.84 -2.18 -0.92
CA PRO A 108 -3.39 -1.72 0.35
C PRO A 108 -3.76 -2.88 1.27
N GLY A 109 -3.37 -2.74 2.53
CA GLY A 109 -3.60 -3.73 3.58
C GLY A 109 -2.36 -4.56 3.91
N TYR A 110 -2.45 -5.34 4.99
CA TYR A 110 -1.35 -6.15 5.49
C TYR A 110 -1.31 -7.53 4.85
N LEU A 111 -0.18 -7.88 4.26
CA LEU A 111 0.04 -9.15 3.55
C LEU A 111 0.37 -10.35 4.47
N GLY A 112 0.36 -10.16 5.76
CA GLY A 112 0.29 -11.20 6.79
C GLY A 112 1.59 -11.91 7.15
N SER A 113 2.54 -12.11 6.24
CA SER A 113 3.75 -12.88 6.55
C SER A 113 5.00 -12.42 5.82
N ASN A 114 6.16 -12.67 6.44
CA ASN A 114 7.46 -12.37 5.84
C ASN A 114 7.64 -13.07 4.47
N LYS A 115 7.26 -14.33 4.34
CA LYS A 115 7.41 -15.09 3.08
C LYS A 115 6.62 -14.46 1.93
N VAL A 116 5.40 -13.98 2.20
CA VAL A 116 4.59 -13.28 1.21
C VAL A 116 5.24 -11.96 0.82
N ILE A 117 5.65 -11.16 1.80
CA ILE A 117 6.35 -9.90 1.56
C ILE A 117 7.64 -10.11 0.76
N GLU A 118 8.42 -11.15 1.06
CA GLU A 118 9.62 -11.49 0.30
C GLU A 118 9.32 -11.84 -1.17
N LYS A 119 8.27 -12.61 -1.43
CA LYS A 119 7.84 -12.93 -2.81
C LYS A 119 7.53 -11.65 -3.58
N TRP A 120 6.70 -10.77 -3.02
CA TRP A 120 6.36 -9.49 -3.63
C TRP A 120 7.57 -8.56 -3.76
N ALA A 121 8.44 -8.49 -2.75
CA ALA A 121 9.64 -7.68 -2.77
C ALA A 121 10.60 -8.08 -3.90
N LYS A 122 10.81 -9.39 -4.11
CA LYS A 122 11.62 -9.90 -5.22
C LYS A 122 11.02 -9.52 -6.57
N ILE A 123 9.70 -9.70 -6.76
CA ILE A 123 9.00 -9.29 -7.99
C ILE A 123 9.20 -7.80 -8.25
N ALA A 124 9.03 -6.96 -7.23
CA ALA A 124 9.19 -5.52 -7.34
C ALA A 124 10.63 -5.11 -7.68
N HIS A 125 11.59 -5.66 -6.97
CA HIS A 125 13.01 -5.39 -7.17
C HIS A 125 13.48 -5.76 -8.58
N ASP A 126 13.09 -6.93 -9.07
CA ASP A 126 13.49 -7.42 -10.40
C ASP A 126 12.91 -6.55 -11.51
N ASN A 127 11.70 -6.01 -11.34
CA ASN A 127 11.01 -5.17 -12.32
C ASN A 127 11.15 -3.66 -12.06
N LYS A 128 12.00 -3.25 -11.11
CA LYS A 128 12.28 -1.85 -10.77
C LYS A 128 11.01 -1.04 -10.48
N VAL A 129 10.12 -1.62 -9.66
CA VAL A 129 8.94 -0.95 -9.10
C VAL A 129 9.06 -0.84 -7.59
N MET A 130 8.44 0.17 -7.01
CA MET A 130 8.37 0.35 -5.55
C MET A 130 7.01 -0.09 -5.05
N ILE A 131 6.98 -1.02 -4.10
CA ILE A 131 5.74 -1.44 -3.42
C ILE A 131 5.40 -0.45 -2.31
N TYR A 132 4.13 -0.07 -2.24
CA TYR A 132 3.51 0.60 -1.11
C TYR A 132 2.43 -0.29 -0.55
N THR A 133 2.61 -0.75 0.68
CA THR A 133 1.70 -1.62 1.42
C THR A 133 1.58 -1.15 2.86
N ASP A 134 0.77 -1.82 3.65
CA ASP A 134 0.48 -1.43 5.02
C ASP A 134 0.85 -2.55 5.99
N PHE A 135 1.21 -2.17 7.21
CA PHE A 135 1.31 -3.10 8.33
C PHE A 135 -0.10 -3.37 8.91
N ALA A 136 -0.18 -4.27 9.87
CA ALA A 136 -1.43 -4.65 10.49
C ALA A 136 -2.17 -3.45 11.10
N ASP A 137 -3.50 -3.49 11.04
CA ASP A 137 -4.39 -2.52 11.67
C ASP A 137 -4.47 -2.82 13.17
N LEU A 138 -3.65 -2.14 13.95
CA LEU A 138 -3.51 -2.30 15.39
C LEU A 138 -3.79 -0.97 16.08
N GLU A 139 -4.28 -1.03 17.32
CA GLU A 139 -4.73 0.15 18.06
C GLU A 139 -3.63 0.83 18.86
N LYS A 140 -2.53 0.13 19.16
CA LYS A 140 -1.46 0.63 20.02
C LYS A 140 -0.09 0.54 19.35
N PRO A 141 0.79 1.54 19.58
CA PRO A 141 2.15 1.54 19.03
C PRO A 141 2.98 0.35 19.49
N ASP A 142 2.87 -0.04 20.77
CA ASP A 142 3.64 -1.15 21.34
C ASP A 142 3.30 -2.47 20.66
N ASP A 143 2.01 -2.71 20.40
CA ASP A 143 1.54 -3.91 19.70
C ASP A 143 2.06 -3.95 18.25
N VAL A 144 2.16 -2.79 17.58
CA VAL A 144 2.74 -2.66 16.23
C VAL A 144 4.21 -3.04 16.25
N ILE A 145 4.98 -2.53 17.21
CA ILE A 145 6.41 -2.78 17.34
C ILE A 145 6.68 -4.25 17.63
N GLU A 146 5.98 -4.83 18.61
CA GLU A 146 6.11 -6.24 19.01
C GLU A 146 5.79 -7.16 17.84
N MET A 147 4.62 -7.00 17.22
CA MET A 147 4.20 -7.83 16.07
C MET A 147 5.15 -7.68 14.86
N PHE A 148 5.69 -6.47 14.63
CA PHE A 148 6.63 -6.25 13.54
C PHE A 148 7.94 -7.01 13.78
N PHE A 149 8.49 -6.98 14.98
CA PHE A 149 9.70 -7.75 15.32
C PHE A 149 9.48 -9.25 15.20
N ASP A 150 8.36 -9.75 15.70
CA ASP A 150 8.01 -11.18 15.63
C ASP A 150 7.82 -11.66 14.18
N SER A 151 7.32 -10.80 13.31
CA SER A 151 7.12 -11.13 11.89
C SER A 151 8.41 -11.12 11.05
N ASN A 152 9.51 -10.57 11.58
CA ASN A 152 10.82 -10.51 10.93
C ASN A 152 10.79 -9.92 9.49
N LEU A 153 10.03 -8.82 9.31
CA LEU A 153 9.78 -8.23 8.00
C LEU A 153 10.97 -7.43 7.45
N SER A 154 11.69 -6.70 8.32
CA SER A 154 12.89 -5.97 7.90
C SER A 154 14.09 -6.90 7.76
N GLY A 155 15.08 -6.52 6.96
CA GLY A 155 16.29 -7.31 6.80
C GLY A 155 17.30 -6.71 5.83
N GLY A 156 18.48 -7.34 5.74
CA GLY A 156 19.60 -6.92 4.89
C GLY A 156 19.50 -7.37 3.43
N ASP A 157 18.43 -8.04 3.03
CA ASP A 157 18.23 -8.46 1.65
C ASP A 157 17.90 -7.29 0.76
N VAL A 158 18.65 -7.09 -0.32
CA VAL A 158 18.55 -5.91 -1.20
C VAL A 158 17.13 -5.70 -1.75
N TYR A 159 16.41 -6.75 -2.08
CA TYR A 159 15.04 -6.64 -2.60
C TYR A 159 14.05 -6.00 -1.62
N LYS A 160 14.32 -6.03 -0.31
CA LYS A 160 13.49 -5.34 0.70
C LYS A 160 13.57 -3.82 0.60
N SER A 161 14.54 -3.27 -0.12
CA SER A 161 14.62 -1.83 -0.42
C SER A 161 13.50 -1.34 -1.35
N ASN A 162 12.85 -2.23 -2.08
CA ASN A 162 11.71 -1.89 -2.94
C ASN A 162 10.35 -2.02 -2.23
N VAL A 163 10.32 -2.12 -0.90
CA VAL A 163 9.09 -2.18 -0.12
C VAL A 163 9.02 -1.04 0.87
N CYS A 164 7.94 -0.26 0.79
CA CYS A 164 7.55 0.78 1.73
C CYS A 164 6.30 0.30 2.48
N MET A 165 6.38 0.20 3.79
CA MET A 165 5.29 -0.30 4.63
C MET A 165 4.82 0.80 5.58
N ALA A 166 3.58 1.25 5.38
CA ALA A 166 2.96 2.26 6.22
C ALA A 166 2.31 1.61 7.45
N CYS A 167 2.23 2.33 8.55
CA CYS A 167 1.54 1.89 9.75
C CYS A 167 0.72 3.04 10.35
N ASN A 168 -0.22 2.70 11.26
CA ASN A 168 -1.20 3.60 11.83
C ASN A 168 -2.25 4.05 10.79
N TYR A 169 -3.35 3.30 10.70
CA TYR A 169 -4.39 3.51 9.70
C TYR A 169 -5.01 4.90 9.76
N LEU A 170 -5.56 5.33 8.62
CA LEU A 170 -6.21 6.63 8.47
C LEU A 170 -7.68 6.53 8.85
N VAL A 171 -8.21 7.55 9.54
CA VAL A 171 -9.64 7.70 9.75
C VAL A 171 -10.24 8.33 8.50
N GLY A 172 -10.94 7.54 7.70
CA GLY A 172 -11.63 7.99 6.50
C GLY A 172 -12.93 8.73 6.79
N ARG A 173 -13.63 8.33 7.85
CA ARG A 173 -14.77 9.01 8.44
C ARG A 173 -15.05 8.51 9.87
N GLY A 174 -15.80 9.31 10.62
CA GLY A 174 -16.35 8.88 11.89
C GLY A 174 -17.39 7.77 11.74
N ARG A 175 -17.65 7.06 12.83
CA ARG A 175 -18.66 6.00 12.88
C ARG A 175 -20.08 6.51 12.68
N TYR A 176 -20.92 5.73 12.04
CA TYR A 176 -22.37 5.93 11.98
C TYR A 176 -23.05 5.15 13.10
N ALA A 177 -23.16 5.80 14.28
CA ALA A 177 -23.76 5.18 15.46
C ALA A 177 -25.22 4.76 15.23
N GLU A 178 -25.96 5.49 14.39
CA GLU A 178 -27.34 5.19 13.98
C GLU A 178 -27.47 3.89 13.16
N LEU A 179 -26.39 3.44 12.53
CA LEU A 179 -26.33 2.16 11.81
C LEU A 179 -25.73 1.02 12.65
N GLY A 180 -25.41 1.30 13.93
CA GLY A 180 -24.84 0.33 14.84
C GLY A 180 -23.33 0.17 14.75
N GLU A 181 -22.64 1.07 14.03
CA GLU A 181 -21.17 1.08 14.02
C GLU A 181 -20.61 1.50 15.39
N THR A 182 -19.64 0.75 15.87
CA THR A 182 -18.96 1.01 17.16
C THR A 182 -17.66 1.80 17.00
N GLU A 183 -17.04 1.73 15.81
CA GLU A 183 -15.73 2.27 15.50
C GLU A 183 -15.75 3.13 14.25
N ASP A 184 -14.77 4.03 14.15
CA ASP A 184 -14.55 4.83 12.96
C ASP A 184 -14.14 3.95 11.76
N LEU A 185 -14.36 4.44 10.53
CA LEU A 185 -13.92 3.73 9.33
C LEU A 185 -12.42 3.94 9.13
N LEU A 186 -11.64 2.91 9.41
CA LEU A 186 -10.19 2.90 9.21
C LEU A 186 -9.84 2.43 7.79
N ILE A 187 -8.92 3.16 7.16
CA ILE A 187 -8.49 2.95 5.77
C ILE A 187 -6.96 2.78 5.74
N PRO A 188 -6.44 1.79 4.97
CA PRO A 188 -5.00 1.61 4.83
C PRO A 188 -4.35 2.83 4.18
N PRO A 189 -3.25 3.36 4.75
CA PRO A 189 -2.62 4.61 4.31
C PRO A 189 -1.81 4.50 3.01
N SER A 190 -1.42 3.30 2.58
CA SER A 190 -0.52 3.08 1.44
C SER A 190 -0.99 3.73 0.14
N ALA A 191 -2.29 3.71 -0.14
CA ALA A 191 -2.85 4.32 -1.34
C ALA A 191 -2.72 5.86 -1.33
N ALA A 192 -2.99 6.52 -0.20
CA ALA A 192 -2.82 7.95 -0.03
C ALA A 192 -1.33 8.34 -0.12
N LEU A 193 -0.46 7.57 0.53
CA LEU A 193 0.99 7.73 0.47
C LEU A 193 1.50 7.60 -0.96
N ALA A 194 1.10 6.56 -1.68
CA ALA A 194 1.47 6.34 -3.07
C ALA A 194 1.01 7.49 -3.99
N GLY A 195 -0.20 8.03 -3.77
CA GLY A 195 -0.70 9.21 -4.47
C GLY A 195 0.19 10.44 -4.26
N SER A 196 0.58 10.71 -3.01
CA SER A 196 1.49 11.80 -2.66
C SER A 196 2.89 11.60 -3.25
N VAL A 197 3.38 10.36 -3.25
CA VAL A 197 4.68 9.98 -3.85
C VAL A 197 4.65 10.12 -5.37
N TYR A 198 3.54 9.74 -6.02
CA TYR A 198 3.40 9.85 -7.47
C TYR A 198 3.40 11.32 -7.94
N LYS A 199 2.79 12.20 -7.18
CA LYS A 199 2.76 13.65 -7.43
C LYS A 199 4.13 14.30 -7.34
N THR A 200 5.00 13.79 -6.47
CA THR A 200 6.26 14.40 -6.08
C THR A 200 7.41 13.89 -6.95
N VAL A 201 8.41 14.71 -7.22
CA VAL A 201 9.62 14.29 -7.94
C VAL A 201 10.34 13.15 -7.21
N MET A 202 10.99 12.24 -7.94
CA MET A 202 11.52 10.98 -7.39
C MET A 202 12.52 11.17 -6.26
N ALA A 203 13.37 12.19 -6.34
CA ALA A 203 14.37 12.49 -5.33
C ALA A 203 13.78 13.12 -4.04
N GLN A 204 12.54 13.61 -4.11
CA GLN A 204 11.90 14.27 -2.98
C GLN A 204 11.29 13.23 -2.03
N VAL A 205 11.66 13.30 -0.78
CA VAL A 205 11.01 12.56 0.30
C VAL A 205 9.60 13.11 0.52
N THR A 206 8.61 12.22 0.53
CA THR A 206 7.20 12.56 0.70
C THR A 206 6.82 12.37 2.17
N ALA A 207 7.44 13.13 3.05
CA ALA A 207 7.20 13.11 4.49
C ALA A 207 7.09 14.52 5.06
N GLY A 208 6.47 14.62 6.24
CA GLY A 208 6.26 15.88 6.96
C GLY A 208 5.20 16.79 6.34
N LYS A 209 5.00 17.94 6.95
CA LYS A 209 3.88 18.85 6.65
C LYS A 209 3.82 19.33 5.19
N LYS A 210 4.96 19.53 4.55
CA LYS A 210 5.03 20.13 3.21
C LYS A 210 4.74 19.10 2.10
N TYR A 211 5.34 17.92 2.18
CA TYR A 211 5.31 16.94 1.10
C TYR A 211 4.57 15.65 1.45
N GLY A 212 4.42 15.34 2.75
CA GLY A 212 3.77 14.12 3.24
C GLY A 212 2.34 14.32 3.72
N SER A 213 1.78 15.54 3.63
CA SER A 213 0.39 15.81 4.04
C SER A 213 -0.60 15.12 3.12
N MET A 214 -1.64 14.54 3.71
CA MET A 214 -2.70 13.82 3.04
C MET A 214 -4.01 14.59 3.10
N SER A 215 -4.78 14.52 2.03
CA SER A 215 -6.12 15.13 1.90
C SER A 215 -7.21 14.04 2.03
N GLU A 216 -8.43 14.48 2.34
CA GLU A 216 -9.63 13.63 2.44
C GLU A 216 -9.54 12.54 3.54
N VAL A 217 -8.86 12.87 4.66
CA VAL A 217 -8.76 12.04 5.86
C VAL A 217 -8.99 12.88 7.10
N ASP A 218 -9.71 12.34 8.08
CA ASP A 218 -10.09 13.05 9.31
C ASP A 218 -9.07 12.91 10.43
N GLY A 219 -8.29 11.83 10.41
CA GLY A 219 -7.33 11.53 11.47
C GLY A 219 -6.52 10.26 11.21
N VAL A 220 -5.95 9.76 12.28
CA VAL A 220 -5.21 8.50 12.37
C VAL A 220 -5.81 7.64 13.47
N ALA A 221 -5.64 6.32 13.40
CA ALA A 221 -6.22 5.38 14.35
C ALA A 221 -5.77 5.66 15.79
N PHE A 222 -4.50 6.00 15.99
CA PHE A 222 -3.98 6.39 17.30
C PHE A 222 -2.93 7.51 17.21
N ASN A 223 -2.83 8.32 18.28
CA ASN A 223 -1.87 9.42 18.34
C ASN A 223 -0.51 8.90 18.79
N LEU A 224 0.53 9.14 18.01
CA LEU A 224 1.91 8.73 18.28
C LEU A 224 2.68 9.81 19.03
N LYS A 225 3.45 9.40 20.04
CA LYS A 225 4.47 10.22 20.68
C LYS A 225 5.76 10.22 19.86
N LYS A 226 6.61 11.20 20.08
CA LYS A 226 7.89 11.33 19.36
C LYS A 226 8.81 10.11 19.52
N SER A 227 8.83 9.48 20.69
CA SER A 227 9.58 8.24 20.93
C SER A 227 9.07 7.10 20.08
N GLU A 228 7.74 6.89 20.05
CA GLU A 228 7.06 5.84 19.31
C GLU A 228 7.28 6.01 17.79
N ILE A 229 7.17 7.24 17.28
CA ILE A 229 7.51 7.56 15.89
C ILE A 229 8.94 7.13 15.56
N SER A 230 9.91 7.48 16.44
CA SER A 230 11.31 7.14 16.25
C SER A 230 11.58 5.63 16.27
N GLU A 231 10.86 4.88 17.11
CA GLU A 231 10.98 3.43 17.18
C GLU A 231 10.41 2.76 15.92
N LEU A 232 9.22 3.17 15.49
CA LEU A 232 8.60 2.69 14.25
C LEU A 232 9.47 2.98 13.02
N GLU A 233 10.09 4.17 12.97
CA GLU A 233 11.02 4.52 11.89
C GLU A 233 12.28 3.66 11.91
N LYS A 234 12.85 3.38 13.08
CA LYS A 234 14.05 2.54 13.20
C LYS A 234 13.86 1.14 12.68
N ILE A 235 12.66 0.57 12.84
CA ILE A 235 12.33 -0.76 12.33
C ILE A 235 11.97 -0.78 10.84
N GLY A 236 11.88 0.38 10.18
CA GLY A 236 11.63 0.49 8.74
C GLY A 236 10.18 0.76 8.34
N LEU A 237 9.32 1.09 9.29
CA LEU A 237 7.94 1.49 9.03
C LEU A 237 7.82 2.98 8.73
N ILE A 238 6.74 3.34 8.04
CA ILE A 238 6.36 4.73 7.75
C ILE A 238 5.12 5.07 8.59
N PRO A 239 5.28 5.70 9.77
CA PRO A 239 4.16 6.04 10.62
C PRO A 239 3.36 7.20 10.05
N MET A 240 2.02 7.07 10.09
CA MET A 240 1.08 8.15 9.85
C MET A 240 0.83 8.91 11.15
N VAL A 241 0.91 10.23 11.09
CA VAL A 241 0.73 11.09 12.26
C VAL A 241 -0.26 12.22 11.95
N LYS A 242 -0.97 12.69 12.98
CA LYS A 242 -1.79 13.89 12.91
C LYS A 242 -1.12 15.01 13.71
N GLU A 243 -0.44 15.89 13.01
CA GLU A 243 0.28 17.00 13.61
C GLU A 243 0.04 18.30 12.83
N TYR A 244 0.09 19.43 13.52
CA TYR A 244 -0.12 20.74 12.93
C TYR A 244 -1.44 20.88 12.15
N GLY A 245 -2.49 20.18 12.59
CA GLY A 245 -3.81 20.17 11.96
C GLY A 245 -3.88 19.38 10.64
N LYS A 246 -2.89 18.55 10.34
CA LYS A 246 -2.85 17.71 9.13
C LYS A 246 -2.43 16.28 9.46
N VAL A 247 -2.97 15.35 8.69
CA VAL A 247 -2.48 13.98 8.66
C VAL A 247 -1.33 13.90 7.65
N MET A 248 -0.24 13.23 8.01
CA MET A 248 0.94 13.13 7.16
C MET A 248 1.77 11.88 7.43
N ALA A 249 2.50 11.43 6.41
CA ALA A 249 3.58 10.47 6.59
C ALA A 249 4.78 11.13 7.28
N PHE A 250 5.43 10.40 8.20
CA PHE A 250 6.53 10.96 9.00
C PHE A 250 7.83 10.16 8.92
N SER A 251 8.03 9.41 7.84
CA SER A 251 9.27 8.67 7.54
C SER A 251 9.43 8.46 6.03
N ALA A 252 10.64 8.11 5.61
CA ALA A 252 10.98 7.77 4.23
C ALA A 252 11.64 6.38 4.11
N LYS A 253 11.44 5.53 5.10
CA LYS A 253 12.11 4.24 5.21
C LYS A 253 11.56 3.20 4.24
N THR A 254 12.44 2.26 3.89
CA THR A 254 12.10 0.98 3.27
C THR A 254 12.24 -0.13 4.30
N LEU A 255 11.84 -1.35 3.97
CA LEU A 255 12.05 -2.53 4.83
C LEU A 255 13.51 -3.03 4.82
N PHE A 256 14.38 -2.43 4.02
CA PHE A 256 15.80 -2.77 4.03
C PHE A 256 16.47 -2.22 5.29
N ASN A 257 17.13 -3.12 6.01
CA ASN A 257 17.86 -2.80 7.25
C ASN A 257 19.29 -3.36 7.23
N GLY A 258 19.99 -3.23 6.10
CA GLY A 258 21.40 -3.57 5.95
C GLY A 258 22.29 -2.33 6.02
N ASP A 259 23.60 -2.52 5.82
CA ASP A 259 24.62 -1.46 6.01
C ASP A 259 24.55 -0.32 4.99
N ASN A 260 23.88 -0.51 3.86
CA ASN A 260 23.75 0.53 2.85
C ASN A 260 22.62 1.51 3.19
N LEU A 261 22.94 2.65 3.76
CA LEU A 261 21.99 3.68 4.16
C LEU A 261 21.15 4.23 3.01
N GLY A 262 21.68 4.23 1.79
CA GLY A 262 20.94 4.67 0.60
C GLY A 262 19.72 3.78 0.31
N LEU A 263 19.84 2.47 0.52
CA LEU A 263 18.76 1.52 0.31
C LEU A 263 17.69 1.57 1.41
N GLN A 264 17.98 2.19 2.54
CA GLN A 264 17.00 2.39 3.61
C GLN A 264 16.01 3.52 3.31
N THR A 265 16.22 4.32 2.26
CA THR A 265 15.39 5.48 1.92
C THR A 265 14.76 5.30 0.56
N TYR A 266 13.43 5.28 0.49
CA TYR A 266 12.71 4.99 -0.75
C TYR A 266 12.97 6.01 -1.87
N SER A 267 13.20 7.28 -1.56
CA SER A 267 13.51 8.28 -2.59
C SER A 267 14.83 7.98 -3.30
N VAL A 268 15.84 7.50 -2.58
CA VAL A 268 17.11 7.08 -3.16
C VAL A 268 16.91 5.86 -4.07
N VAL A 269 16.21 4.83 -3.59
CA VAL A 269 15.91 3.63 -4.38
C VAL A 269 15.14 3.98 -5.66
N ARG A 270 14.12 4.84 -5.56
CA ARG A 270 13.35 5.31 -6.72
C ARG A 270 14.21 6.03 -7.76
N VAL A 271 15.16 6.86 -7.31
CA VAL A 271 16.11 7.52 -8.22
C VAL A 271 16.98 6.49 -8.92
N PHE A 272 17.51 5.49 -8.21
CA PHE A 272 18.31 4.43 -8.82
C PHE A 272 17.51 3.59 -9.83
N ASP A 273 16.29 3.20 -9.50
CA ASP A 273 15.42 2.45 -10.40
C ASP A 273 15.07 3.27 -11.65
N TRP A 274 14.80 4.57 -11.48
CA TRP A 274 14.55 5.47 -12.59
C TRP A 274 15.79 5.66 -13.48
N VAL A 275 16.97 5.90 -12.90
CA VAL A 275 18.24 6.03 -13.63
C VAL A 275 18.53 4.76 -14.44
N THR A 276 18.32 3.59 -13.82
CA THR A 276 18.49 2.30 -14.50
C THR A 276 17.61 2.21 -15.74
N LYS A 277 16.32 2.53 -15.61
CA LYS A 277 15.36 2.52 -16.73
C LYS A 277 15.74 3.52 -17.83
N VAL A 278 16.12 4.74 -17.47
CA VAL A 278 16.53 5.77 -18.43
C VAL A 278 17.78 5.37 -19.20
N LEU A 279 18.77 4.80 -18.52
CA LEU A 279 19.99 4.33 -19.16
C LEU A 279 19.73 3.13 -20.07
N MET A 280 18.88 2.19 -19.66
CA MET A 280 18.48 1.07 -20.49
C MET A 280 17.73 1.52 -21.76
N ASP A 281 16.75 2.42 -21.61
CA ASP A 281 16.05 3.02 -22.76
C ASP A 281 17.02 3.74 -23.71
N PHE A 282 17.96 4.49 -23.17
CA PHE A 282 18.98 5.17 -23.97
C PHE A 282 19.89 4.18 -24.71
N LEU A 283 20.33 3.11 -24.06
CA LEU A 283 21.17 2.08 -24.66
C LEU A 283 20.40 1.27 -25.73
N ASN A 284 19.13 0.96 -25.48
CA ASN A 284 18.27 0.26 -26.45
C ASN A 284 18.14 1.06 -27.78
N ARG A 285 18.07 2.38 -27.69
CA ARG A 285 18.01 3.24 -28.91
C ARG A 285 19.30 3.28 -29.71
N ARG A 286 20.41 2.92 -29.10
CA ARG A 286 21.73 2.83 -29.72
C ARG A 286 22.13 1.42 -30.11
N ALA A 287 21.24 0.46 -29.91
CA ALA A 287 21.46 -0.90 -30.37
C ALA A 287 21.73 -0.91 -31.89
N PHE A 288 22.69 -1.71 -32.33
CA PHE A 288 23.14 -1.85 -33.72
C PHE A 288 23.90 -0.64 -34.32
N GLU A 289 24.25 0.40 -33.54
CA GLU A 289 25.20 1.39 -33.99
C GLU A 289 26.61 0.77 -34.14
N ASN A 290 27.36 1.20 -35.16
CA ASN A 290 28.74 0.73 -35.32
C ASN A 290 29.61 1.15 -34.15
N TRP A 291 30.20 0.17 -33.47
CA TRP A 291 31.07 0.42 -32.34
C TRP A 291 32.47 0.83 -32.77
N ASN A 292 32.91 2.02 -32.38
CA ASN A 292 34.26 2.52 -32.59
C ASN A 292 34.65 3.49 -31.45
N SER A 293 35.91 3.88 -31.40
CA SER A 293 36.42 4.75 -30.31
C SER A 293 35.74 6.13 -30.21
N LYS A 294 35.13 6.60 -31.29
CA LYS A 294 34.33 7.84 -31.28
C LYS A 294 32.97 7.57 -30.64
N ALA A 295 32.28 6.50 -31.05
CA ALA A 295 31.01 6.10 -30.51
C ALA A 295 31.11 5.84 -28.97
N GLU A 296 32.20 5.18 -28.55
CA GLU A 296 32.45 4.95 -27.13
C GLU A 296 32.60 6.26 -26.33
N ARG A 297 33.41 7.19 -26.81
CA ARG A 297 33.60 8.50 -26.15
C ARG A 297 32.33 9.32 -26.10
N ASP A 298 31.56 9.33 -27.19
CA ASP A 298 30.28 10.03 -27.26
C ASP A 298 29.26 9.43 -26.28
N LEU A 299 29.19 8.11 -26.19
CA LEU A 299 28.32 7.40 -25.26
C LEU A 299 28.69 7.72 -23.81
N ARG A 300 29.97 7.57 -23.44
CA ARG A 300 30.46 7.90 -22.11
C ARG A 300 30.18 9.36 -21.76
N GLY A 301 30.42 10.29 -22.68
CA GLY A 301 30.17 11.71 -22.47
C GLY A 301 28.68 12.03 -22.24
N GLN A 302 27.77 11.36 -22.96
CA GLN A 302 26.32 11.55 -22.76
C GLN A 302 25.84 10.97 -21.44
N ILE A 303 26.30 9.78 -21.07
CA ILE A 303 25.99 9.16 -19.77
C ILE A 303 26.49 10.04 -18.62
N SER A 304 27.77 10.51 -18.67
CA SER A 304 28.30 11.39 -17.64
C SER A 304 27.49 12.68 -17.51
N LYS A 305 27.18 13.36 -18.61
CA LYS A 305 26.35 14.58 -18.58
C LYS A 305 24.96 14.33 -18.00
N PHE A 306 24.34 13.17 -18.30
CA PHE A 306 23.07 12.80 -17.71
C PHE A 306 23.18 12.61 -16.21
N LEU A 307 24.17 11.86 -15.74
CA LEU A 307 24.40 11.63 -14.31
C LEU A 307 24.73 12.92 -13.55
N ASP A 308 25.58 13.80 -14.15
CA ASP A 308 25.87 15.10 -13.59
C ASP A 308 24.63 15.98 -13.45
N SER A 309 23.69 15.89 -14.41
CA SER A 309 22.43 16.64 -14.36
C SER A 309 21.48 16.19 -13.23
N ILE A 310 21.65 14.96 -12.72
CA ILE A 310 20.83 14.41 -11.62
C ILE A 310 21.38 14.84 -10.26
N GLN A 311 22.69 15.06 -10.16
CA GLN A 311 23.31 15.44 -8.87
C GLN A 311 22.83 16.81 -8.36
N GLY A 312 22.22 17.63 -9.23
CA GLY A 312 21.80 18.98 -8.90
C GLY A 312 22.96 19.95 -8.76
N PRO A 313 22.66 21.24 -8.61
CA PRO A 313 23.67 22.25 -8.34
C PRO A 313 24.28 22.12 -6.94
#